data_8f1d94e08de03379afba97ffbbcaa56d
#
_entry.id   8f1d94e08de03379afba97ffbbcaa56d
#
_cell.length_a   1.000
_cell.length_b   1.000
_cell.length_c   1.000
_cell.angle_alpha   90.00
_cell.angle_beta   90.00
_cell.angle_gamma   90.00
#
_symmetry.space_group_name_H-M   'P 1'
#
loop_
_entity.id
_entity.type
_entity.pdbx_description
1 polymer ?
#
loop_
_entity_poly.entity_id
_entity_poly.type
_entity_poly.pdbx_seq_one_letter_code
_entity_poly.pdbx_strand_id
1 'polypeptide(L)'
;MDGVDRVFAVVAAAGSGTRLGEVLPKAFVQVDGRTILERCLDGLAASESVGHTVVTVSSDMVDHARSLVEGQLGLWAPMEVTVVLGGADRSDSVRAGLESVQLLTGGGTDRETPGDLEDIPEGYLVAVHDAARCLTPPEMIRATVAAAAEGVEDGSWSGAVPVVPVTDTVKVVDTVSAGALDGAEVIRSTPQRRTLRAAQTPQVFAFDRLLAANRMQQAREELDSAHPTGEPPSDLAPVAVTDDSSLMEMAGETVVAVPGDERAFKITLPEDLERAHRTAGHGGAS
;
A
#
# COMPACT_ATOMS: atom_id res chain seq x y z
N MET A 1 24.69 -2.40 11.33
CA MET A 1 23.24 -2.21 11.42
C MET A 1 22.64 -3.44 10.77
N ASP A 2 21.80 -4.15 11.49
CA ASP A 2 21.12 -5.32 10.94
C ASP A 2 20.20 -4.87 9.81
N GLY A 3 19.99 -5.70 8.78
CA GLY A 3 19.24 -5.35 7.57
C GLY A 3 17.79 -4.84 7.82
N VAL A 4 17.23 -5.16 8.98
CA VAL A 4 15.88 -4.77 9.43
C VAL A 4 15.76 -3.24 9.62
N ASP A 5 16.80 -2.58 10.13
CA ASP A 5 16.81 -1.11 10.35
C ASP A 5 16.73 -0.29 9.04
N ARG A 6 16.87 -0.95 7.90
CA ARG A 6 16.78 -0.33 6.57
C ARG A 6 15.44 -0.56 5.87
N VAL A 7 14.49 -1.23 6.52
CA VAL A 7 13.15 -1.50 5.97
C VAL A 7 12.12 -0.70 6.74
N PHE A 8 11.51 0.23 6.05
CA PHE A 8 10.36 1.00 6.54
C PHE A 8 9.06 0.40 6.02
N ALA A 9 7.97 0.62 6.75
CA ALA A 9 6.63 0.39 6.21
C ALA A 9 5.83 1.69 6.22
N VAL A 10 5.01 1.90 5.19
CA VAL A 10 3.96 2.91 5.14
C VAL A 10 2.62 2.20 5.14
N VAL A 11 1.86 2.35 6.22
CA VAL A 11 0.54 1.75 6.38
C VAL A 11 -0.54 2.77 6.05
N ALA A 12 -1.24 2.59 4.92
CA ALA A 12 -2.35 3.44 4.51
C ALA A 12 -3.61 3.10 5.32
N ALA A 13 -3.96 3.95 6.29
CA ALA A 13 -5.08 3.79 7.22
C ALA A 13 -6.07 4.98 7.22
N ALA A 14 -5.92 5.98 6.32
CA ALA A 14 -6.75 7.17 6.26
C ALA A 14 -8.13 6.97 5.60
N GLY A 15 -8.39 5.81 4.96
CA GLY A 15 -9.63 5.56 4.24
C GLY A 15 -10.86 5.48 5.16
N SER A 16 -11.91 6.23 4.83
CA SER A 16 -13.17 6.27 5.59
C SER A 16 -13.90 4.92 5.68
N GLY A 17 -13.72 4.05 4.67
CA GLY A 17 -14.38 2.73 4.67
C GLY A 17 -15.88 2.76 4.54
N THR A 18 -16.48 3.78 3.91
CA THR A 18 -17.94 3.96 3.78
C THR A 18 -18.69 2.74 3.27
N ARG A 19 -18.06 1.92 2.42
CA ARG A 19 -18.63 0.66 1.89
C ARG A 19 -18.77 -0.44 2.94
N LEU A 20 -18.08 -0.33 4.09
CA LEU A 20 -18.15 -1.32 5.17
C LEU A 20 -19.42 -1.14 6.02
N GLY A 21 -20.04 0.06 5.99
CA GLY A 21 -21.27 0.36 6.74
C GLY A 21 -21.05 0.61 8.24
N GLU A 22 -19.81 0.69 8.69
CA GLU A 22 -19.44 0.91 10.08
C GLU A 22 -19.41 2.42 10.44
N VAL A 23 -19.62 2.75 11.71
CA VAL A 23 -19.60 4.12 12.22
C VAL A 23 -18.16 4.66 12.32
N LEU A 24 -17.21 3.79 12.67
CA LEU A 24 -15.80 4.15 12.77
C LEU A 24 -15.11 4.02 11.41
N PRO A 25 -14.07 4.84 11.15
CA PRO A 25 -13.20 4.63 10.00
C PRO A 25 -12.63 3.22 10.00
N LYS A 26 -12.56 2.62 8.81
CA LYS A 26 -12.29 1.19 8.61
C LYS A 26 -11.11 0.65 9.42
N ALA A 27 -10.02 1.38 9.50
CA ALA A 27 -8.81 0.96 10.21
C ALA A 27 -9.03 0.71 11.72
N PHE A 28 -10.08 1.29 12.29
CA PHE A 28 -10.43 1.21 13.72
C PHE A 28 -11.60 0.26 14.01
N VAL A 29 -12.17 -0.37 12.97
CA VAL A 29 -13.16 -1.44 13.14
C VAL A 29 -12.46 -2.67 13.72
N GLN A 30 -13.14 -3.33 14.66
CA GLN A 30 -12.58 -4.51 15.34
C GLN A 30 -12.77 -5.78 14.51
N VAL A 31 -11.75 -6.62 14.51
CA VAL A 31 -11.77 -8.01 14.06
C VAL A 31 -11.29 -8.86 15.23
N ASP A 32 -12.21 -9.64 15.82
CA ASP A 32 -11.92 -10.55 16.95
C ASP A 32 -11.11 -9.86 18.07
N GLY A 33 -11.67 -8.77 18.62
CA GLY A 33 -11.14 -8.04 19.77
C GLY A 33 -9.95 -7.12 19.54
N ARG A 34 -9.42 -7.01 18.31
CA ARG A 34 -8.38 -6.05 17.93
C ARG A 34 -8.81 -5.26 16.70
N THR A 35 -8.41 -4.00 16.60
CA THR A 35 -8.72 -3.19 15.41
C THR A 35 -7.98 -3.74 14.17
N ILE A 36 -8.50 -3.41 12.99
CA ILE A 36 -7.83 -3.70 11.71
C ILE A 36 -6.40 -3.15 11.70
N LEU A 37 -6.20 -1.93 12.22
CA LEU A 37 -4.86 -1.31 12.32
C LEU A 37 -3.93 -2.11 13.25
N GLU A 38 -4.39 -2.46 14.45
CA GLU A 38 -3.58 -3.25 15.40
C GLU A 38 -3.15 -4.58 14.79
N ARG A 39 -4.07 -5.31 14.14
CA ARG A 39 -3.74 -6.57 13.48
C ARG A 39 -2.74 -6.41 12.35
N CYS A 40 -2.86 -5.32 11.59
CA CYS A 40 -1.91 -4.98 10.55
C CYS A 40 -0.49 -4.78 11.14
N LEU A 41 -0.39 -4.03 12.24
CA LEU A 41 0.88 -3.79 12.94
C LEU A 41 1.41 -5.08 13.59
N ASP A 42 0.54 -5.93 14.13
CA ASP A 42 0.92 -7.25 14.66
C ASP A 42 1.59 -8.11 13.57
N GLY A 43 1.02 -8.14 12.36
CA GLY A 43 1.59 -8.88 11.23
C GLY A 43 2.94 -8.35 10.78
N LEU A 44 3.08 -7.01 10.70
CA LEU A 44 4.35 -6.36 10.36
C LEU A 44 5.43 -6.65 11.41
N ALA A 45 5.13 -6.47 12.69
CA ALA A 45 6.06 -6.76 13.77
C ALA A 45 6.46 -8.24 13.81
N ALA A 46 5.49 -9.16 13.70
CA ALA A 46 5.75 -10.61 13.69
C ALA A 46 6.54 -11.08 12.45
N SER A 47 6.60 -10.27 11.38
CA SER A 47 7.45 -10.57 10.23
C SER A 47 8.94 -10.44 10.54
N GLU A 48 9.30 -9.67 11.57
CA GLU A 48 10.69 -9.36 11.96
C GLU A 48 11.53 -8.79 10.79
N SER A 49 10.85 -8.16 9.81
CA SER A 49 11.47 -7.67 8.58
C SER A 49 11.34 -6.15 8.42
N VAL A 50 10.65 -5.47 9.34
CA VAL A 50 10.40 -4.03 9.30
C VAL A 50 10.89 -3.41 10.60
N GLY A 51 11.78 -2.42 10.49
CA GLY A 51 12.35 -1.71 11.65
C GLY A 51 11.47 -0.55 12.11
N HIS A 52 10.81 0.14 11.18
CA HIS A 52 9.97 1.30 11.50
C HIS A 52 8.72 1.34 10.60
N THR A 53 7.57 1.56 11.19
CA THR A 53 6.28 1.71 10.48
C THR A 53 5.73 3.12 10.64
N VAL A 54 5.43 3.78 9.53
CA VAL A 54 4.69 5.05 9.47
C VAL A 54 3.23 4.76 9.13
N VAL A 55 2.32 5.10 10.03
CA VAL A 55 0.87 4.92 9.84
C VAL A 55 0.24 6.25 9.44
N THR A 56 -0.41 6.28 8.27
CA THR A 56 -1.12 7.47 7.79
C THR A 56 -2.60 7.36 8.10
N VAL A 57 -3.17 8.33 8.81
CA VAL A 57 -4.58 8.35 9.23
C VAL A 57 -5.25 9.67 8.85
N SER A 58 -6.57 9.70 8.81
CA SER A 58 -7.35 10.94 8.64
C SER A 58 -7.21 11.89 9.82
N SER A 59 -7.44 13.18 9.60
CA SER A 59 -7.23 14.23 10.62
C SER A 59 -8.03 14.04 11.90
N ASP A 60 -9.25 13.52 11.78
CA ASP A 60 -10.15 13.23 12.90
C ASP A 60 -9.72 12.00 13.73
N MET A 61 -8.78 11.19 13.20
CA MET A 61 -8.32 9.97 13.87
C MET A 61 -6.87 10.04 14.37
N VAL A 62 -6.14 11.11 14.13
CA VAL A 62 -4.72 11.23 14.51
C VAL A 62 -4.50 11.01 16.01
N ASP A 63 -5.26 11.70 16.85
CA ASP A 63 -5.08 11.58 18.31
C ASP A 63 -5.50 10.21 18.82
N HIS A 64 -6.56 9.64 18.24
CA HIS A 64 -6.99 8.28 18.58
C HIS A 64 -5.93 7.24 18.20
N ALA A 65 -5.37 7.35 16.98
CA ALA A 65 -4.32 6.45 16.52
C ALA A 65 -3.04 6.57 17.36
N ARG A 66 -2.64 7.80 17.72
CA ARG A 66 -1.49 8.02 18.61
C ARG A 66 -1.69 7.37 19.98
N SER A 67 -2.85 7.59 20.59
CA SER A 67 -3.17 6.97 21.89
C SER A 67 -3.19 5.43 21.83
N LEU A 68 -3.71 4.88 20.71
CA LEU A 68 -3.70 3.44 20.48
C LEU A 68 -2.26 2.90 20.37
N VAL A 69 -1.41 3.58 19.61
CA VAL A 69 0.00 3.17 19.42
C VAL A 69 0.78 3.31 20.72
N GLU A 70 0.67 4.43 21.42
CA GLU A 70 1.35 4.67 22.70
C GLU A 70 0.98 3.65 23.75
N GLY A 71 -0.29 3.24 23.80
CA GLY A 71 -0.78 2.20 24.73
C GLY A 71 -0.22 0.81 24.46
N GLN A 72 0.40 0.57 23.30
CA GLN A 72 0.82 -0.76 22.85
C GLN A 72 2.26 -0.84 22.34
N LEU A 73 3.08 0.19 22.52
CA LEU A 73 4.47 0.26 22.01
C LEU A 73 5.30 -1.00 22.33
N GLY A 74 5.13 -1.59 23.50
CA GLY A 74 5.85 -2.80 23.88
C GLY A 74 5.46 -4.06 23.13
N LEU A 75 4.30 -4.10 22.49
CA LEU A 75 3.82 -5.28 21.73
C LEU A 75 4.51 -5.44 20.39
N TRP A 76 4.92 -4.32 19.78
CA TRP A 76 5.53 -4.33 18.45
C TRP A 76 7.06 -4.18 18.47
N ALA A 77 7.64 -4.03 19.67
CA ALA A 77 9.10 -3.93 19.79
C ALA A 77 9.84 -5.15 19.21
N PRO A 78 10.96 -4.97 18.50
CA PRO A 78 11.72 -3.72 18.34
C PRO A 78 11.23 -2.78 17.22
N MET A 79 10.17 -3.13 16.45
CA MET A 79 9.63 -2.26 15.41
C MET A 79 9.08 -0.97 16.03
N GLU A 80 9.53 0.17 15.53
CA GLU A 80 9.02 1.48 15.89
C GLU A 80 7.77 1.84 15.08
N VAL A 81 6.86 2.64 15.68
CA VAL A 81 5.63 3.08 15.02
C VAL A 81 5.44 4.58 15.18
N THR A 82 5.28 5.29 14.06
CA THR A 82 4.97 6.72 14.00
C THR A 82 3.62 6.94 13.34
N VAL A 83 2.79 7.83 13.88
CA VAL A 83 1.48 8.20 13.31
C VAL A 83 1.58 9.60 12.70
N VAL A 84 1.21 9.71 11.42
CA VAL A 84 1.19 10.96 10.66
C VAL A 84 -0.17 11.20 10.02
N LEU A 85 -0.43 12.45 9.66
CA LEU A 85 -1.62 12.82 8.89
C LEU A 85 -1.50 12.26 7.47
N GLY A 86 -2.53 11.56 7.01
CA GLY A 86 -2.70 11.14 5.62
C GLY A 86 -3.32 12.23 4.75
N GLY A 87 -3.38 11.97 3.44
CA GLY A 87 -3.97 12.89 2.47
C GLY A 87 -5.44 12.59 2.16
N ALA A 88 -5.94 13.24 1.11
CA ALA A 88 -7.34 13.15 0.69
C ALA A 88 -7.70 11.75 0.14
N ASP A 89 -6.76 11.10 -0.50
CA ASP A 89 -6.91 9.75 -1.03
C ASP A 89 -5.77 8.82 -0.59
N ARG A 90 -5.74 7.59 -1.17
CA ARG A 90 -4.70 6.60 -0.85
C ARG A 90 -3.32 7.05 -1.31
N SER A 91 -3.22 7.62 -2.50
CA SER A 91 -1.95 8.06 -3.09
C SER A 91 -1.35 9.21 -2.28
N ASP A 92 -2.17 10.20 -1.91
CA ASP A 92 -1.76 11.30 -1.03
C ASP A 92 -1.31 10.80 0.35
N SER A 93 -2.01 9.80 0.89
CA SER A 93 -1.66 9.21 2.18
C SER A 93 -0.32 8.46 2.11
N VAL A 94 -0.07 7.71 1.03
CA VAL A 94 1.22 7.05 0.81
C VAL A 94 2.33 8.08 0.66
N ARG A 95 2.10 9.16 -0.10
CA ARG A 95 3.05 10.27 -0.27
C ARG A 95 3.45 10.89 1.07
N ALA A 96 2.47 11.23 1.91
CA ALA A 96 2.73 11.76 3.26
C ALA A 96 3.55 10.78 4.12
N GLY A 97 3.28 9.48 3.98
CA GLY A 97 4.06 8.43 4.63
C GLY A 97 5.51 8.37 4.13
N LEU A 98 5.72 8.44 2.81
CA LEU A 98 7.07 8.45 2.21
C LEU A 98 7.88 9.68 2.60
N GLU A 99 7.24 10.85 2.67
CA GLU A 99 7.88 12.09 3.17
C GLU A 99 8.32 11.93 4.63
N SER A 100 7.48 11.31 5.46
CA SER A 100 7.86 11.01 6.84
C SER A 100 9.03 10.04 6.92
N VAL A 101 9.07 8.99 6.09
CA VAL A 101 10.22 8.06 6.00
C VAL A 101 11.47 8.83 5.59
N GLN A 102 11.38 9.75 4.63
CA GLN A 102 12.52 10.56 4.20
C GLN A 102 13.09 11.42 5.36
N LEU A 103 12.24 12.01 6.18
CA LEU A 103 12.68 12.77 7.36
C LEU A 103 13.39 11.86 8.38
N LEU A 104 12.92 10.63 8.56
CA LEU A 104 13.53 9.65 9.46
C LEU A 104 14.89 9.14 8.96
N THR A 105 15.05 8.96 7.66
CA THR A 105 16.31 8.47 7.05
C THR A 105 17.37 9.55 6.87
N GLY A 106 16.96 10.80 6.72
CA GLY A 106 17.85 11.94 6.44
C GLY A 106 18.76 12.43 7.59
N GLY A 107 18.81 11.71 8.72
CA GLY A 107 19.81 11.90 9.79
C GLY A 107 19.82 13.24 10.51
N GLY A 108 18.79 14.08 10.39
CA GLY A 108 18.74 15.40 11.01
C GLY A 108 17.43 15.65 11.76
N THR A 109 17.52 15.86 13.08
CA THR A 109 16.39 16.21 13.95
C THR A 109 15.82 17.63 13.70
N ASP A 110 16.42 18.40 12.80
CA ASP A 110 16.10 19.82 12.58
C ASP A 110 15.56 20.12 11.17
N ARG A 111 15.23 19.11 10.35
CA ARG A 111 14.64 19.33 9.01
C ARG A 111 13.12 19.37 9.09
N GLU A 112 12.56 20.56 8.99
CA GLU A 112 11.11 20.79 8.83
C GLU A 112 10.61 20.51 7.40
N THR A 113 11.51 20.29 6.44
CA THR A 113 11.19 20.05 5.02
C THR A 113 11.92 18.81 4.50
N PRO A 114 11.23 17.97 3.69
CA PRO A 114 11.87 16.85 3.01
C PRO A 114 13.08 17.33 2.18
N GLY A 115 14.21 16.63 2.32
CA GLY A 115 15.44 16.93 1.57
C GLY A 115 15.34 16.49 0.09
N ASP A 116 16.43 16.71 -0.66
CA ASP A 116 16.54 16.21 -2.04
C ASP A 116 16.68 14.69 -2.07
N LEU A 117 16.41 14.07 -3.23
CA LEU A 117 16.54 12.61 -3.42
C LEU A 117 17.99 12.14 -3.20
N GLU A 118 18.97 13.00 -3.48
CA GLU A 118 20.40 12.72 -3.30
C GLU A 118 20.81 12.54 -1.83
N ASP A 119 19.98 13.02 -0.90
CA ASP A 119 20.19 12.88 0.54
C ASP A 119 19.72 11.52 1.10
N ILE A 120 19.07 10.67 0.29
CA ILE A 120 18.58 9.35 0.73
C ILE A 120 19.71 8.35 0.68
N PRO A 121 20.07 7.71 1.80
CA PRO A 121 21.10 6.68 1.79
C PRO A 121 20.65 5.47 0.93
N GLU A 122 21.57 4.90 0.16
CA GLU A 122 21.31 3.71 -0.64
C GLU A 122 20.94 2.49 0.21
N GLY A 123 20.12 1.60 -0.36
CA GLY A 123 19.77 0.31 0.22
C GLY A 123 18.64 0.35 1.25
N TYR A 124 17.89 1.46 1.36
CA TYR A 124 16.64 1.49 2.11
C TYR A 124 15.50 0.92 1.27
N LEU A 125 14.64 0.12 1.93
CA LEU A 125 13.42 -0.41 1.35
C LEU A 125 12.20 0.22 2.03
N VAL A 126 11.12 0.36 1.28
CA VAL A 126 9.82 0.75 1.84
C VAL A 126 8.73 -0.23 1.42
N ALA A 127 8.00 -0.73 2.40
CA ALA A 127 6.85 -1.61 2.24
C ALA A 127 5.56 -0.78 2.33
N VAL A 128 4.85 -0.57 1.23
CA VAL A 128 3.54 0.10 1.23
C VAL A 128 2.46 -0.94 1.49
N HIS A 129 1.71 -0.76 2.58
CA HIS A 129 0.74 -1.74 3.03
C HIS A 129 -0.64 -1.13 3.29
N ASP A 130 -1.67 -1.76 2.77
CA ASP A 130 -3.05 -1.41 3.09
C ASP A 130 -3.41 -1.95 4.48
N ALA A 131 -3.75 -1.10 5.45
CA ALA A 131 -4.24 -1.54 6.77
C ALA A 131 -5.38 -2.56 6.66
N ALA A 132 -6.22 -2.43 5.63
CA ALA A 132 -7.34 -3.32 5.35
C ALA A 132 -6.96 -4.77 4.99
N ARG A 133 -5.69 -5.09 4.80
CA ARG A 133 -5.18 -6.46 4.66
C ARG A 133 -4.56 -6.97 5.96
N CYS A 134 -5.23 -6.71 7.04
CA CYS A 134 -4.76 -6.92 8.41
C CYS A 134 -4.49 -8.39 8.82
N LEU A 135 -4.84 -9.33 7.97
CA LEU A 135 -4.58 -10.76 8.17
C LEU A 135 -3.47 -11.29 7.23
N THR A 136 -2.69 -10.38 6.65
CA THR A 136 -1.51 -10.76 5.85
C THR A 136 -0.52 -11.54 6.71
N PRO A 137 -0.16 -12.77 6.30
CA PRO A 137 0.73 -13.62 7.07
C PRO A 137 2.12 -13.00 7.22
N PRO A 138 2.75 -13.05 8.40
CA PRO A 138 4.12 -12.57 8.61
C PRO A 138 5.14 -13.19 7.66
N GLU A 139 5.00 -14.47 7.34
CA GLU A 139 5.85 -15.17 6.39
C GLU A 139 5.76 -14.63 4.96
N MET A 140 4.58 -14.16 4.52
CA MET A 140 4.40 -13.51 3.23
C MET A 140 5.09 -12.13 3.22
N ILE A 141 4.95 -11.35 4.30
CA ILE A 141 5.63 -10.05 4.45
C ILE A 141 7.14 -10.26 4.34
N ARG A 142 7.70 -11.20 5.12
CA ARG A 142 9.13 -11.53 5.10
C ARG A 142 9.61 -11.95 3.72
N ALA A 143 8.87 -12.81 3.03
CA ALA A 143 9.23 -13.27 1.69
C ALA A 143 9.24 -12.12 0.67
N THR A 144 8.28 -11.19 0.77
CA THR A 144 8.21 -10.03 -0.13
C THR A 144 9.37 -9.07 0.10
N VAL A 145 9.70 -8.80 1.38
CA VAL A 145 10.86 -7.94 1.74
C VAL A 145 12.16 -8.59 1.25
N ALA A 146 12.36 -9.89 1.47
CA ALA A 146 13.55 -10.60 1.03
C ALA A 146 13.72 -10.57 -0.49
N ALA A 147 12.65 -10.79 -1.25
CA ALA A 147 12.70 -10.73 -2.71
C ALA A 147 13.00 -9.30 -3.22
N ALA A 148 12.45 -8.26 -2.59
CA ALA A 148 12.78 -6.89 -2.95
C ALA A 148 14.24 -6.57 -2.65
N ALA A 149 14.76 -6.98 -1.48
CA ALA A 149 16.13 -6.77 -1.08
C ALA A 149 17.12 -7.42 -2.07
N GLU A 150 16.86 -8.67 -2.47
CA GLU A 150 17.69 -9.40 -3.44
C GLU A 150 17.82 -8.64 -4.76
N GLY A 151 16.69 -8.20 -5.35
CA GLY A 151 16.73 -7.51 -6.63
C GLY A 151 17.31 -6.10 -6.58
N VAL A 152 17.12 -5.39 -5.48
CA VAL A 152 17.73 -4.06 -5.27
C VAL A 152 19.24 -4.19 -5.08
N GLU A 153 19.72 -5.24 -4.38
CA GLU A 153 21.14 -5.48 -4.15
C GLU A 153 21.88 -5.85 -5.44
N ASP A 154 21.31 -6.70 -6.28
CA ASP A 154 21.93 -7.17 -7.53
C ASP A 154 21.55 -6.32 -8.76
N GLY A 155 20.63 -5.37 -8.62
CA GLY A 155 20.16 -4.49 -9.69
C GLY A 155 19.20 -5.13 -10.69
N SER A 156 18.61 -6.28 -10.37
CA SER A 156 17.70 -7.03 -11.26
C SER A 156 16.31 -6.42 -11.32
N TRP A 157 15.80 -5.90 -10.18
CA TRP A 157 14.52 -5.22 -10.07
C TRP A 157 14.50 -4.24 -8.89
N SER A 158 13.57 -3.29 -8.94
CA SER A 158 13.46 -2.19 -7.97
C SER A 158 12.40 -2.46 -6.89
N GLY A 159 11.75 -3.62 -6.92
CA GLY A 159 10.73 -3.97 -5.93
C GLY A 159 10.06 -5.31 -6.18
N ALA A 160 9.27 -5.74 -5.20
CA ALA A 160 8.52 -7.00 -5.21
C ALA A 160 7.07 -6.79 -4.78
N VAL A 161 6.15 -7.47 -5.46
CA VAL A 161 4.70 -7.39 -5.20
C VAL A 161 4.13 -8.79 -5.04
N PRO A 162 3.47 -9.09 -3.91
CA PRO A 162 2.79 -10.36 -3.73
C PRO A 162 1.52 -10.40 -4.58
N VAL A 163 1.32 -11.52 -5.26
CA VAL A 163 0.21 -11.72 -6.18
C VAL A 163 -0.44 -13.08 -6.02
N VAL A 164 -1.74 -13.15 -6.29
CA VAL A 164 -2.47 -14.42 -6.38
C VAL A 164 -3.05 -14.60 -7.78
N PRO A 165 -3.21 -15.84 -8.27
CA PRO A 165 -3.87 -16.12 -9.55
C PRO A 165 -5.30 -15.59 -9.57
N VAL A 166 -5.72 -15.02 -10.69
CA VAL A 166 -7.14 -14.69 -10.91
C VAL A 166 -7.91 -15.96 -11.22
N THR A 167 -8.98 -16.25 -10.46
CA THR A 167 -9.81 -17.46 -10.61
C THR A 167 -10.96 -17.27 -11.59
N ASP A 168 -11.51 -16.06 -11.68
CA ASP A 168 -12.64 -15.74 -12.54
C ASP A 168 -12.24 -15.37 -13.97
N THR A 169 -13.23 -15.38 -14.89
CA THR A 169 -13.04 -14.88 -16.25
C THR A 169 -13.17 -13.35 -16.25
N VAL A 170 -12.06 -12.66 -16.45
CA VAL A 170 -12.02 -11.19 -16.55
C VAL A 170 -12.45 -10.75 -17.95
N LYS A 171 -13.28 -9.72 -18.04
CA LYS A 171 -13.69 -9.05 -19.27
C LYS A 171 -13.17 -7.62 -19.28
N VAL A 172 -12.64 -7.20 -20.42
CA VAL A 172 -12.41 -5.78 -20.71
C VAL A 172 -13.69 -5.23 -21.33
N VAL A 173 -14.19 -4.12 -20.80
CA VAL A 173 -15.43 -3.50 -21.25
C VAL A 173 -15.21 -2.04 -21.64
N ASP A 174 -16.03 -1.53 -22.55
CA ASP A 174 -16.16 -0.11 -22.86
C ASP A 174 -17.56 0.36 -22.54
N THR A 175 -17.68 1.59 -22.05
CA THR A 175 -18.98 2.22 -21.85
C THR A 175 -19.45 2.87 -23.14
N VAL A 176 -20.68 2.58 -23.55
CA VAL A 176 -21.33 3.22 -24.71
C VAL A 176 -21.80 4.61 -24.32
N SER A 177 -21.35 5.62 -25.05
CA SER A 177 -21.61 7.03 -24.72
C SER A 177 -22.78 7.66 -25.51
N ALA A 178 -23.49 6.91 -26.35
CA ALA A 178 -24.60 7.43 -27.14
C ALA A 178 -25.57 6.35 -27.64
N GLY A 179 -26.82 6.75 -27.91
CA GLY A 179 -27.85 5.91 -28.51
C GLY A 179 -28.68 5.11 -27.52
N ALA A 180 -29.35 4.07 -28.00
CA ALA A 180 -30.29 3.25 -27.21
C ALA A 180 -29.62 2.42 -26.09
N LEU A 181 -28.29 2.31 -26.10
CA LEU A 181 -27.49 1.58 -25.13
C LEU A 181 -26.61 2.53 -24.29
N ASP A 182 -26.94 3.82 -24.22
CA ASP A 182 -26.19 4.79 -23.45
C ASP A 182 -26.01 4.34 -21.99
N GLY A 183 -24.77 4.35 -21.51
CA GLY A 183 -24.38 3.84 -20.20
C GLY A 183 -24.23 2.31 -20.10
N ALA A 184 -24.48 1.55 -21.18
CA ALA A 184 -24.23 0.12 -21.19
C ALA A 184 -22.74 -0.20 -21.35
N GLU A 185 -22.31 -1.28 -20.72
CA GLU A 185 -20.97 -1.83 -20.90
C GLU A 185 -20.94 -2.89 -22.02
N VAL A 186 -20.09 -2.72 -23.00
CA VAL A 186 -19.89 -3.66 -24.10
C VAL A 186 -18.56 -4.39 -23.90
N ILE A 187 -18.62 -5.73 -23.97
CA ILE A 187 -17.42 -6.57 -23.83
C ILE A 187 -16.52 -6.38 -25.05
N ARG A 188 -15.30 -5.90 -24.83
CA ARG A 188 -14.26 -5.73 -25.87
C ARG A 188 -13.41 -6.98 -26.04
N SER A 189 -12.94 -7.54 -24.93
CA SER A 189 -12.03 -8.68 -24.98
C SER A 189 -12.09 -9.52 -23.69
N THR A 190 -11.46 -10.69 -23.79
CA THR A 190 -11.26 -11.58 -22.63
C THR A 190 -9.75 -11.87 -22.54
N PRO A 191 -9.03 -11.24 -21.59
CA PRO A 191 -7.61 -11.50 -21.39
C PRO A 191 -7.33 -12.97 -21.03
N GLN A 192 -6.14 -13.43 -21.37
CA GLN A 192 -5.73 -14.80 -21.02
C GLN A 192 -5.49 -14.89 -19.50
N ARG A 193 -6.40 -15.55 -18.78
CA ARG A 193 -6.35 -15.66 -17.30
C ARG A 193 -5.00 -16.15 -16.75
N ARG A 194 -4.30 -17.03 -17.47
CA ARG A 194 -2.99 -17.55 -17.05
C ARG A 194 -1.92 -16.46 -16.84
N THR A 195 -2.06 -15.32 -17.48
CA THR A 195 -1.14 -14.18 -17.36
C THR A 195 -1.62 -13.11 -16.39
N LEU A 196 -2.84 -13.25 -15.82
CA LEU A 196 -3.40 -12.30 -14.89
C LEU A 196 -3.10 -12.69 -13.45
N ARG A 197 -2.81 -11.70 -12.65
CA ARG A 197 -2.63 -11.82 -11.20
C ARG A 197 -3.40 -10.70 -10.51
N ALA A 198 -3.91 -10.99 -9.31
CA ALA A 198 -4.44 -9.97 -8.41
C ALA A 198 -3.34 -9.56 -7.44
N ALA A 199 -2.97 -8.27 -7.45
CA ALA A 199 -1.95 -7.73 -6.59
C ALA A 199 -2.44 -7.62 -5.14
N GLN A 200 -1.52 -7.88 -4.21
CA GLN A 200 -1.74 -7.73 -2.78
C GLN A 200 -0.71 -6.75 -2.21
N THR A 201 -0.77 -6.52 -0.89
CA THR A 201 0.22 -5.75 -0.15
C THR A 201 0.68 -6.51 1.10
N PRO A 202 1.91 -6.23 1.63
CA PRO A 202 2.76 -5.08 1.29
C PRO A 202 3.38 -5.21 -0.10
N GLN A 203 3.49 -4.07 -0.80
CA GLN A 203 4.31 -3.92 -1.99
C GLN A 203 5.63 -3.29 -1.55
N VAL A 204 6.76 -3.89 -1.85
CA VAL A 204 8.07 -3.49 -1.31
C VAL A 204 8.99 -3.00 -2.42
N PHE A 205 9.57 -1.83 -2.24
CA PHE A 205 10.38 -1.16 -3.27
C PHE A 205 11.66 -0.55 -2.68
N ALA A 206 12.65 -0.30 -3.54
CA ALA A 206 13.72 0.63 -3.24
C ALA A 206 13.14 2.00 -2.91
N PHE A 207 13.49 2.54 -1.74
CA PHE A 207 12.83 3.74 -1.21
C PHE A 207 13.06 4.96 -2.10
N ASP A 208 14.29 5.19 -2.54
CA ASP A 208 14.68 6.28 -3.46
C ASP A 208 13.88 6.24 -4.77
N ARG A 209 13.69 5.03 -5.34
CA ARG A 209 12.96 4.82 -6.60
C ARG A 209 11.47 5.11 -6.45
N LEU A 210 10.84 4.58 -5.40
CA LEU A 210 9.42 4.85 -5.16
C LEU A 210 9.15 6.33 -4.85
N LEU A 211 10.03 6.99 -4.07
CA LEU A 211 9.90 8.41 -3.78
C LEU A 211 10.05 9.26 -5.05
N ALA A 212 11.01 8.92 -5.91
CA ALA A 212 11.17 9.58 -7.21
C ALA A 212 9.93 9.42 -8.11
N ALA A 213 9.38 8.20 -8.20
CA ALA A 213 8.17 7.93 -8.97
C ALA A 213 6.95 8.73 -8.45
N ASN A 214 6.79 8.82 -7.12
CA ASN A 214 5.73 9.64 -6.50
C ASN A 214 5.87 11.13 -6.83
N ARG A 215 7.08 11.68 -6.77
CA ARG A 215 7.34 13.10 -7.13
C ARG A 215 7.08 13.38 -8.60
N MET A 216 7.46 12.45 -9.49
CA MET A 216 7.15 12.56 -10.92
C MET A 216 5.65 12.57 -11.18
N GLN A 217 4.89 11.71 -10.51
CA GLN A 217 3.44 11.66 -10.63
C GLN A 217 2.79 12.95 -10.12
N GLN A 218 3.21 13.46 -8.96
CA GLN A 218 2.72 14.72 -8.41
C GLN A 218 2.95 15.89 -9.38
N ALA A 219 4.15 16.01 -9.95
CA ALA A 219 4.46 17.05 -10.92
C ALA A 219 3.58 16.97 -12.18
N ARG A 220 3.21 15.76 -12.62
CA ARG A 220 2.25 15.56 -13.73
C ARG A 220 0.85 16.03 -13.36
N GLU A 221 0.35 15.65 -12.18
CA GLU A 221 -0.98 16.04 -11.68
C GLU A 221 -1.11 17.56 -11.55
N GLU A 222 -0.05 18.24 -11.08
CA GLU A 222 0.02 19.69 -11.00
C GLU A 222 -0.01 20.35 -12.40
N LEU A 223 0.74 19.81 -13.37
CA LEU A 223 0.75 20.29 -14.75
C LEU A 223 -0.62 20.12 -15.43
N ASP A 224 -1.24 18.95 -15.27
CA ASP A 224 -2.57 18.66 -15.83
C ASP A 224 -3.65 19.55 -15.22
N SER A 225 -3.55 19.83 -13.92
CA SER A 225 -4.44 20.75 -13.22
C SER A 225 -4.28 22.21 -13.65
N ALA A 226 -3.05 22.62 -13.98
CA ALA A 226 -2.73 23.97 -14.45
C ALA A 226 -3.13 24.20 -15.92
N HIS A 227 -3.20 23.15 -16.74
CA HIS A 227 -3.52 23.19 -18.14
C HIS A 227 -4.57 22.13 -18.50
N PRO A 228 -5.86 22.33 -18.15
CA PRO A 228 -6.91 21.38 -18.51
C PRO A 228 -7.14 21.42 -20.02
N THR A 229 -6.25 20.82 -20.78
CA THR A 229 -6.40 20.62 -22.23
C THR A 229 -7.35 19.47 -22.45
N GLY A 230 -8.44 19.73 -23.18
CA GLY A 230 -9.49 18.77 -23.45
C GLY A 230 -8.99 17.44 -24.03
N GLU A 231 -9.76 16.40 -23.74
CA GLU A 231 -9.70 15.00 -24.19
C GLU A 231 -8.31 14.38 -24.25
N PRO A 232 -8.03 13.37 -23.40
CA PRO A 232 -6.83 12.54 -23.58
C PRO A 232 -6.90 11.87 -24.96
N PRO A 233 -5.77 11.71 -25.67
CA PRO A 233 -5.73 10.99 -26.94
C PRO A 233 -6.28 9.58 -26.74
N SER A 234 -7.25 9.21 -27.55
CA SER A 234 -8.14 8.05 -27.42
C SER A 234 -7.48 6.67 -27.44
N ASP A 235 -6.20 6.54 -27.73
CA ASP A 235 -5.52 5.27 -27.90
C ASP A 235 -4.45 4.96 -26.84
N LEU A 236 -4.13 5.92 -25.97
CA LEU A 236 -3.23 5.77 -24.83
C LEU A 236 -3.84 6.50 -23.62
N ALA A 237 -4.96 6.02 -23.12
CA ALA A 237 -5.39 6.45 -21.80
C ALA A 237 -4.24 6.20 -20.82
N PRO A 238 -3.76 7.21 -20.08
CA PRO A 238 -2.71 7.00 -19.11
C PRO A 238 -3.15 5.85 -18.19
N VAL A 239 -2.28 4.88 -17.97
CA VAL A 239 -2.54 3.78 -17.04
C VAL A 239 -2.88 4.48 -15.72
N ALA A 240 -4.12 4.35 -15.27
CA ALA A 240 -4.51 4.97 -14.01
C ALA A 240 -3.64 4.35 -12.92
N VAL A 241 -2.98 5.18 -12.11
CA VAL A 241 -2.22 4.73 -10.95
C VAL A 241 -3.21 4.11 -9.97
N THR A 242 -3.26 2.79 -9.93
CA THR A 242 -4.20 2.04 -9.08
C THR A 242 -3.53 1.52 -7.81
N ASP A 243 -2.21 1.33 -7.86
CA ASP A 243 -1.36 0.90 -6.76
C ASP A 243 0.08 1.41 -6.97
N ASP A 244 0.96 1.12 -6.01
CA ASP A 244 2.33 1.63 -6.03
C ASP A 244 3.17 0.90 -7.11
N SER A 245 2.84 -0.36 -7.43
CA SER A 245 3.52 -1.07 -8.52
C SER A 245 3.25 -0.45 -9.88
N SER A 246 2.02 -0.01 -10.15
CA SER A 246 1.69 0.68 -11.41
C SER A 246 2.45 2.01 -11.55
N LEU A 247 2.71 2.69 -10.44
CA LEU A 247 3.52 3.90 -10.41
C LEU A 247 4.99 3.62 -10.77
N MET A 248 5.56 2.53 -10.23
CA MET A 248 6.91 2.07 -10.55
C MET A 248 7.03 1.66 -12.04
N GLU A 249 6.03 0.94 -12.58
CA GLU A 249 5.96 0.58 -13.99
C GLU A 249 5.94 1.83 -14.89
N MET A 250 5.17 2.87 -14.54
CA MET A 250 5.13 4.15 -15.26
C MET A 250 6.47 4.90 -15.20
N ALA A 251 7.24 4.73 -14.13
CA ALA A 251 8.60 5.27 -13.99
C ALA A 251 9.65 4.45 -14.77
N GLY A 252 9.25 3.35 -15.42
CA GLY A 252 10.15 2.47 -16.17
C GLY A 252 10.95 1.48 -15.30
N GLU A 253 10.56 1.32 -14.04
CA GLU A 253 11.18 0.41 -13.09
C GLU A 253 10.68 -1.03 -13.27
N THR A 254 11.54 -1.99 -13.03
CA THR A 254 11.17 -3.42 -13.04
C THR A 254 10.72 -3.85 -11.65
N VAL A 255 9.56 -4.51 -11.57
CA VAL A 255 9.00 -5.04 -10.32
C VAL A 255 8.73 -6.53 -10.48
N VAL A 256 9.18 -7.35 -9.52
CA VAL A 256 8.97 -8.80 -9.55
C VAL A 256 7.67 -9.19 -8.83
N ALA A 257 6.93 -10.12 -9.42
CA ALA A 257 5.77 -10.74 -8.78
C ALA A 257 6.21 -11.93 -7.92
N VAL A 258 5.81 -11.96 -6.66
CA VAL A 258 6.08 -13.06 -5.72
C VAL A 258 4.78 -13.74 -5.28
N PRO A 259 4.81 -14.98 -4.75
CA PRO A 259 3.61 -15.64 -4.27
C PRO A 259 2.92 -14.85 -3.15
N GLY A 260 1.63 -14.58 -3.33
CA GLY A 260 0.75 -14.03 -2.29
C GLY A 260 0.04 -15.10 -1.49
N ASP A 261 -0.89 -14.69 -0.62
CA ASP A 261 -1.65 -15.58 0.25
C ASP A 261 -3.13 -15.17 0.28
N GLU A 262 -4.04 -16.13 0.27
CA GLU A 262 -5.48 -15.86 0.32
C GLU A 262 -5.92 -15.19 1.64
N ARG A 263 -5.16 -15.30 2.72
CA ARG A 263 -5.38 -14.59 4.00
C ARG A 263 -5.11 -13.09 3.90
N ALA A 264 -4.32 -12.66 2.91
CA ALA A 264 -4.03 -11.25 2.63
C ALA A 264 -5.13 -10.54 1.82
N PHE A 265 -6.38 -11.00 1.89
CA PHE A 265 -7.50 -10.34 1.25
C PHE A 265 -7.77 -8.96 1.86
N LYS A 266 -8.33 -8.04 1.06
CA LYS A 266 -8.63 -6.68 1.49
C LYS A 266 -10.05 -6.62 2.06
N ILE A 267 -10.21 -6.29 3.32
CA ILE A 267 -11.52 -6.03 3.92
C ILE A 267 -12.09 -4.76 3.26
N THR A 268 -13.20 -4.90 2.53
CA THR A 268 -13.82 -3.80 1.78
C THR A 268 -15.32 -3.75 1.99
N LEU A 269 -15.96 -4.91 2.04
CA LEU A 269 -17.39 -5.09 2.20
C LEU A 269 -17.70 -5.78 3.54
N PRO A 270 -18.96 -5.76 4.02
CA PRO A 270 -19.36 -6.44 5.25
C PRO A 270 -19.04 -7.94 5.27
N GLU A 271 -19.21 -8.63 4.14
CA GLU A 271 -18.86 -10.05 4.00
C GLU A 271 -17.35 -10.33 4.18
N ASP A 272 -16.48 -9.37 3.80
CA ASP A 272 -15.04 -9.49 4.05
C ASP A 272 -14.75 -9.39 5.56
N LEU A 273 -15.47 -8.53 6.28
CA LEU A 273 -15.34 -8.40 7.72
C LEU A 273 -15.77 -9.70 8.44
N GLU A 274 -16.88 -10.29 8.03
CA GLU A 274 -17.31 -11.59 8.54
C GLU A 274 -16.28 -12.70 8.25
N ARG A 275 -15.72 -12.70 7.03
CA ARG A 275 -14.63 -13.61 6.67
C ARG A 275 -13.41 -13.38 7.57
N ALA A 276 -13.06 -12.12 7.84
CA ALA A 276 -11.93 -11.78 8.70
C ALA A 276 -12.12 -12.30 10.15
N HIS A 277 -13.32 -12.15 10.72
CA HIS A 277 -13.63 -12.70 12.04
C HIS A 277 -13.44 -14.22 12.09
N ARG A 278 -13.97 -14.93 11.08
CA ARG A 278 -13.80 -16.40 11.01
C ARG A 278 -12.33 -16.80 10.91
N THR A 279 -11.56 -16.09 10.06
CA THR A 279 -10.14 -16.41 9.84
C THR A 279 -9.31 -16.15 11.09
N ALA A 280 -9.55 -15.01 11.77
CA ALA A 280 -8.82 -14.64 13.00
C ALA A 280 -9.13 -15.58 14.16
N GLY A 281 -10.40 -15.98 14.35
CA GLY A 281 -10.82 -16.87 15.43
C GLY A 281 -10.29 -18.31 15.33
N HIS A 282 -9.87 -18.77 14.16
CA HIS A 282 -9.26 -20.10 13.95
C HIS A 282 -7.74 -20.12 14.17
N GLY A 283 -7.08 -18.97 14.20
CA GLY A 283 -5.61 -18.86 14.40
C GLY A 283 -5.16 -19.00 15.86
N GLY A 284 -6.08 -19.01 16.82
CA GLY A 284 -5.78 -19.09 18.25
C GLY A 284 -5.80 -20.52 18.86
N ALA A 285 -5.97 -21.56 18.04
CA ALA A 285 -6.14 -22.95 18.50
C ALA A 285 -5.00 -23.89 18.02
N SER A 286 -3.76 -23.42 17.96
CA SER A 286 -2.61 -24.26 17.61
C SER A 286 -1.51 -24.14 18.65
#